data_e908832424d72be2160e7a5bd51850cd
#
_entry.id   e908832424d72be2160e7a5bd51850cd
#
_cell.length_a   1.000
_cell.length_b   1.000
_cell.length_c   1.000
_cell.angle_alpha   90.00
_cell.angle_beta   90.00
_cell.angle_gamma   90.00
#
_symmetry.space_group_name_H-M   'P 1'
#
loop_
_entity.id
_entity.type
_entity.pdbx_description
1 polymer ?
#
loop_
_entity_poly.entity_id
_entity_poly.type
_entity_poly.pdbx_seq_one_letter_code
_entity_poly.pdbx_strand_id
1 'polypeptide(L)'
;MSQLDASVKVRNPRTGVYDRDLAAPTREELISTCRRLRENQKDWESAGANYRSTILRKWREAIESRREEFIQALTEDTGRRTESAIEVQVSVDGLSRWADLADELLDESDEQVTSLPGISVAPSIRPFPLVGIISPWNFPLLLALIDAIPALAAGCAIVIKPSEITPRFLAPLQKTLDDVPEIKKVVALVEGAGETGATLIQHVDFVCFTGSVETGRIVAENAARHFIPASLELGGKDPAIVLADADLERAIPGILWGSTANSGQSCLSIERVYVHESLIEKFAAGISASAMKLGVNYPDLSSGSLGPIIAEDQIAIIESHLADAYQKGATARSEEHHV
;
A
#
# COMPACT_ATOMS: atom_id res chain seq x y z
N MET A 1 26.82 4.61 17.83
CA MET A 1 26.11 4.41 16.56
C MET A 1 24.75 5.06 16.72
N SER A 2 24.41 6.05 15.89
CA SER A 2 23.12 6.74 15.98
C SER A 2 22.06 5.89 15.33
N GLN A 3 20.89 5.81 15.97
CA GLN A 3 19.68 5.22 15.44
C GLN A 3 19.17 6.10 14.28
N LEU A 4 18.73 5.49 13.17
CA LEU A 4 18.04 6.20 12.10
C LEU A 4 16.70 6.70 12.62
N ASP A 5 16.23 7.87 12.15
CA ASP A 5 14.91 8.41 12.51
C ASP A 5 14.63 8.41 14.04
N ALA A 6 15.64 8.73 14.86
CA ALA A 6 15.50 8.78 16.31
C ALA A 6 14.37 9.74 16.71
N SER A 7 13.49 9.33 17.64
CA SER A 7 12.39 10.13 18.22
C SER A 7 11.12 10.33 17.39
N VAL A 8 10.86 9.56 16.36
CA VAL A 8 9.56 9.57 15.66
C VAL A 8 8.51 8.84 16.49
N LYS A 9 7.36 9.49 16.68
CA LYS A 9 6.21 8.94 17.42
C LYS A 9 5.04 8.69 16.50
N VAL A 10 4.29 7.63 16.80
CA VAL A 10 3.08 7.25 16.07
C VAL A 10 1.86 7.85 16.75
N ARG A 11 1.03 8.53 15.96
CA ARG A 11 -0.22 9.15 16.42
C ARG A 11 -1.37 8.16 16.26
N ASN A 12 -2.27 8.13 17.24
CA ASN A 12 -3.58 7.52 17.06
C ASN A 12 -4.54 8.59 16.51
N PRO A 13 -5.06 8.46 15.29
CA PRO A 13 -5.84 9.51 14.63
C PRO A 13 -7.20 9.75 15.30
N ARG A 14 -7.75 8.79 16.07
CA ARG A 14 -9.02 8.96 16.77
C ARG A 14 -8.91 9.76 18.06
N THR A 15 -7.76 9.70 18.73
CA THR A 15 -7.52 10.37 20.00
C THR A 15 -6.63 11.60 19.89
N GLY A 16 -5.89 11.73 18.78
CA GLY A 16 -4.86 12.73 18.59
C GLY A 16 -3.59 12.49 19.41
N VAL A 17 -3.54 11.42 20.19
CA VAL A 17 -2.42 11.12 21.11
C VAL A 17 -1.30 10.40 20.38
N TYR A 18 -0.05 10.82 20.64
CA TYR A 18 1.16 10.11 20.22
C TYR A 18 1.50 9.09 21.30
N ASP A 19 1.11 7.83 21.10
CA ASP A 19 1.09 6.78 22.12
C ASP A 19 2.10 5.65 21.90
N ARG A 20 2.92 5.71 20.81
CA ARG A 20 3.94 4.73 20.49
C ARG A 20 5.19 5.40 19.93
N ASP A 21 6.34 4.94 20.37
CA ASP A 21 7.62 5.32 19.76
C ASP A 21 7.98 4.34 18.61
N LEU A 22 8.59 4.86 17.54
CA LEU A 22 9.09 4.05 16.44
C LEU A 22 10.41 3.38 16.83
N ALA A 23 10.54 2.11 16.49
CA ALA A 23 11.75 1.32 16.74
C ALA A 23 12.63 1.24 15.46
N ALA A 24 13.13 2.38 15.00
CA ALA A 24 13.99 2.42 13.83
C ALA A 24 15.36 1.75 14.10
N PRO A 25 15.94 1.03 13.14
CA PRO A 25 17.25 0.41 13.30
C PRO A 25 18.39 1.45 13.26
N THR A 26 19.56 1.04 13.68
CA THR A 26 20.80 1.70 13.27
C THR A 26 21.11 1.38 11.81
N ARG A 27 21.96 2.21 11.18
CA ARG A 27 22.43 1.96 9.80
C ARG A 27 23.11 0.60 9.66
N GLU A 28 23.90 0.19 10.63
CA GLU A 28 24.62 -1.08 10.65
C GLU A 28 23.69 -2.27 10.76
N GLU A 29 22.64 -2.19 11.57
CA GLU A 29 21.60 -3.22 11.69
C GLU A 29 20.85 -3.39 10.38
N LEU A 30 20.47 -2.30 9.71
CA LEU A 30 19.82 -2.34 8.40
C LEU A 30 20.71 -2.99 7.34
N ILE A 31 21.98 -2.62 7.26
CA ILE A 31 22.96 -3.21 6.33
C ILE A 31 23.14 -4.70 6.61
N SER A 32 23.29 -5.07 7.88
CA SER A 32 23.42 -6.48 8.29
C SER A 32 22.19 -7.30 7.90
N THR A 33 20.99 -6.73 8.07
CA THR A 33 19.73 -7.35 7.67
C THR A 33 19.68 -7.57 6.16
N CYS A 34 20.01 -6.56 5.36
CA CYS A 34 20.06 -6.69 3.90
C CYS A 34 21.04 -7.76 3.43
N ARG A 35 22.24 -7.84 4.05
CA ARG A 35 23.23 -8.87 3.74
C ARG A 35 22.71 -10.28 4.02
N ARG A 36 22.17 -10.50 5.22
CA ARG A 36 21.59 -11.79 5.63
C ARG A 36 20.48 -12.24 4.70
N LEU A 37 19.60 -11.33 4.28
CA LEU A 37 18.50 -11.65 3.36
C LEU A 37 19.02 -12.09 1.98
N ARG A 38 20.05 -11.40 1.43
CA ARG A 38 20.68 -11.81 0.16
C ARG A 38 21.32 -13.19 0.23
N GLU A 39 21.92 -13.53 1.36
CA GLU A 39 22.50 -14.86 1.57
C GLU A 39 21.40 -15.94 1.54
N ASN A 40 20.31 -15.72 2.25
CA ASN A 40 19.17 -16.64 2.32
C ASN A 40 18.36 -16.73 1.01
N GLN A 41 18.36 -15.67 0.21
CA GLN A 41 17.61 -15.62 -1.05
C GLN A 41 18.04 -16.73 -2.03
N LYS A 42 19.30 -17.09 -2.04
CA LYS A 42 19.84 -18.15 -2.93
C LYS A 42 19.14 -19.50 -2.70
N ASP A 43 18.92 -19.85 -1.44
CA ASP A 43 18.21 -21.07 -1.07
C ASP A 43 16.71 -20.96 -1.44
N TRP A 44 16.12 -19.77 -1.28
CA TRP A 44 14.74 -19.49 -1.63
C TRP A 44 14.49 -19.57 -3.14
N GLU A 45 15.39 -19.02 -3.95
CA GLU A 45 15.35 -19.13 -5.41
C GLU A 45 15.49 -20.58 -5.86
N SER A 46 16.52 -21.28 -5.37
CA SER A 46 16.84 -22.66 -5.77
C SER A 46 15.78 -23.69 -5.35
N ALA A 47 14.97 -23.38 -4.35
CA ALA A 47 13.89 -24.27 -3.88
C ALA A 47 12.75 -24.43 -4.93
N GLY A 48 12.68 -23.55 -5.93
CA GLY A 48 11.70 -23.61 -7.01
C GLY A 48 10.33 -23.04 -6.67
N ALA A 49 9.52 -22.76 -7.71
CA ALA A 49 8.24 -22.06 -7.58
C ALA A 49 7.23 -22.87 -6.77
N ASN A 50 7.10 -24.17 -6.99
CA ASN A 50 6.20 -25.07 -6.25
C ASN A 50 6.44 -25.06 -4.74
N TYR A 51 7.71 -25.05 -4.32
CA TYR A 51 8.06 -24.93 -2.91
C TYR A 51 7.63 -23.57 -2.36
N ARG A 52 7.96 -22.48 -3.06
CA ARG A 52 7.58 -21.12 -2.65
C ARG A 52 6.07 -20.97 -2.54
N SER A 53 5.30 -21.48 -3.50
CA SER A 53 3.83 -21.51 -3.47
C SER A 53 3.30 -22.21 -2.22
N THR A 54 3.87 -23.35 -1.87
CA THR A 54 3.51 -24.09 -0.65
C THR A 54 3.75 -23.27 0.61
N ILE A 55 4.89 -22.56 0.69
CA ILE A 55 5.22 -21.74 1.85
C ILE A 55 4.36 -20.46 1.91
N LEU A 56 4.03 -19.84 0.75
CA LEU A 56 3.10 -18.70 0.70
C LEU A 56 1.70 -19.08 1.20
N ARG A 57 1.22 -20.30 0.90
CA ARG A 57 -0.05 -20.80 1.44
C ARG A 57 0.00 -20.98 2.96
N LYS A 58 1.11 -21.50 3.52
CA LYS A 58 1.30 -21.56 4.98
C LYS A 58 1.29 -20.17 5.60
N TRP A 59 1.94 -19.20 4.96
CA TRP A 59 1.94 -17.82 5.45
C TRP A 59 0.55 -17.18 5.38
N ARG A 60 -0.22 -17.46 4.33
CA ARG A 60 -1.62 -17.09 4.24
C ARG A 60 -2.43 -17.61 5.44
N GLU A 61 -2.25 -18.89 5.80
CA GLU A 61 -2.94 -19.48 6.96
C GLU A 61 -2.52 -18.81 8.28
N ALA A 62 -1.25 -18.47 8.44
CA ALA A 62 -0.75 -17.73 9.60
C ALA A 62 -1.35 -16.32 9.70
N ILE A 63 -1.48 -15.59 8.58
CA ILE A 63 -2.15 -14.28 8.55
C ILE A 63 -3.63 -14.43 8.87
N GLU A 64 -4.32 -15.38 8.24
CA GLU A 64 -5.74 -15.63 8.48
C GLU A 64 -6.04 -15.99 9.94
N SER A 65 -5.19 -16.80 10.57
CA SER A 65 -5.35 -17.18 11.97
C SER A 65 -5.23 -16.01 12.95
N ARG A 66 -4.61 -14.90 12.51
CA ARG A 66 -4.43 -13.67 13.30
C ARG A 66 -5.25 -12.50 12.75
N ARG A 67 -6.26 -12.78 11.92
CA ARG A 67 -7.11 -11.79 11.26
C ARG A 67 -7.54 -10.64 12.18
N GLU A 68 -8.04 -10.97 13.35
CA GLU A 68 -8.53 -9.98 14.29
C GLU A 68 -7.41 -9.12 14.91
N GLU A 69 -6.23 -9.69 15.15
CA GLU A 69 -5.07 -8.92 15.60
C GLU A 69 -4.65 -7.86 14.55
N PHE A 70 -4.69 -8.23 13.26
CA PHE A 70 -4.45 -7.28 12.17
C PHE A 70 -5.51 -6.19 12.09
N ILE A 71 -6.79 -6.58 12.11
CA ILE A 71 -7.91 -5.63 12.06
C ILE A 71 -7.80 -4.63 13.22
N GLN A 72 -7.47 -5.09 14.42
CA GLN A 72 -7.28 -4.22 15.58
C GLN A 72 -6.13 -3.23 15.36
N ALA A 73 -4.95 -3.73 14.99
CA ALA A 73 -3.76 -2.90 14.77
C ALA A 73 -3.98 -1.84 13.67
N LEU A 74 -4.61 -2.25 12.55
CA LEU A 74 -4.96 -1.35 11.46
C LEU A 74 -6.01 -0.32 11.89
N THR A 75 -7.02 -0.73 12.67
CA THR A 75 -8.05 0.18 13.18
C THR A 75 -7.47 1.22 14.14
N GLU A 76 -6.49 0.84 14.96
CA GLU A 76 -5.77 1.74 15.84
C GLU A 76 -4.98 2.81 15.09
N ASP A 77 -4.33 2.43 13.98
CA ASP A 77 -3.55 3.34 13.14
C ASP A 77 -4.41 4.22 12.22
N THR A 78 -5.56 3.72 11.76
CA THR A 78 -6.33 4.38 10.70
C THR A 78 -7.69 4.90 11.16
N GLY A 79 -8.14 4.49 12.33
CA GLY A 79 -9.45 4.89 12.87
C GLY A 79 -10.66 4.27 12.16
N ARG A 80 -10.48 3.24 11.32
CA ARG A 80 -11.53 2.62 10.52
C ARG A 80 -11.45 1.09 10.58
N ARG A 81 -12.58 0.43 10.86
CA ARG A 81 -12.61 -1.03 11.02
C ARG A 81 -13.00 -1.78 9.75
N THR A 82 -13.93 -1.26 8.98
CA THR A 82 -14.44 -1.92 7.77
C THR A 82 -13.34 -2.07 6.73
N GLU A 83 -12.65 -0.99 6.41
CA GLU A 83 -11.54 -0.98 5.47
C GLU A 83 -10.37 -1.83 5.99
N SER A 84 -10.11 -1.83 7.30
CA SER A 84 -9.10 -2.69 7.92
C SER A 84 -9.40 -4.17 7.70
N ALA A 85 -10.68 -4.58 7.81
CA ALA A 85 -11.09 -5.95 7.53
C ALA A 85 -10.95 -6.31 6.04
N ILE A 86 -11.25 -5.37 5.15
CA ILE A 86 -11.05 -5.53 3.70
C ILE A 86 -9.57 -5.68 3.36
N GLU A 87 -8.69 -4.86 3.96
CA GLU A 87 -7.24 -4.98 3.75
C GLU A 87 -6.71 -6.37 4.08
N VAL A 88 -7.11 -6.92 5.22
CA VAL A 88 -6.71 -8.28 5.61
C VAL A 88 -7.23 -9.32 4.62
N GLN A 89 -8.50 -9.21 4.21
CA GLN A 89 -9.09 -10.14 3.25
C GLN A 89 -8.36 -10.09 1.90
N VAL A 90 -8.15 -8.90 1.34
CA VAL A 90 -7.49 -8.75 0.04
C VAL A 90 -6.02 -9.23 0.10
N SER A 91 -5.34 -9.04 1.22
CA SER A 91 -3.98 -9.55 1.42
C SER A 91 -3.94 -11.09 1.45
N VAL A 92 -4.89 -11.73 2.14
CA VAL A 92 -5.03 -13.19 2.18
C VAL A 92 -5.36 -13.75 0.79
N ASP A 93 -6.26 -13.11 0.05
CA ASP A 93 -6.62 -13.51 -1.32
C ASP A 93 -5.45 -13.30 -2.29
N GLY A 94 -4.66 -12.25 -2.08
CA GLY A 94 -3.43 -11.98 -2.82
C GLY A 94 -2.40 -13.10 -2.69
N LEU A 95 -2.18 -13.59 -1.46
CA LEU A 95 -1.30 -14.74 -1.22
C LEU A 95 -1.75 -16.00 -1.95
N SER A 96 -3.06 -16.29 -1.96
CA SER A 96 -3.60 -17.41 -2.72
C SER A 96 -3.36 -17.26 -4.21
N ARG A 97 -3.70 -16.10 -4.77
CA ARG A 97 -3.56 -15.81 -6.19
C ARG A 97 -2.13 -15.95 -6.67
N TRP A 98 -1.16 -15.34 -5.97
CA TRP A 98 0.24 -15.41 -6.37
C TRP A 98 0.86 -16.78 -6.14
N ALA A 99 0.38 -17.54 -5.14
CA ALA A 99 0.79 -18.92 -4.96
C ALA A 99 0.28 -19.82 -6.12
N ASP A 100 -0.89 -19.53 -6.69
CA ASP A 100 -1.44 -20.26 -7.83
C ASP A 100 -0.73 -19.91 -9.16
N LEU A 101 -0.37 -18.63 -9.34
CA LEU A 101 0.21 -18.12 -10.59
C LEU A 101 1.74 -18.32 -10.71
N ALA A 102 2.45 -18.57 -9.61
CA ALA A 102 3.91 -18.56 -9.59
C ALA A 102 4.54 -19.57 -10.56
N ASP A 103 3.97 -20.77 -10.67
CA ASP A 103 4.50 -21.81 -11.55
C ASP A 103 4.29 -21.47 -13.02
N GLU A 104 3.13 -20.92 -13.38
CA GLU A 104 2.79 -20.54 -14.76
C GLU A 104 3.64 -19.36 -15.23
N LEU A 105 3.78 -18.32 -14.40
CA LEU A 105 4.48 -17.08 -14.77
C LEU A 105 6.02 -17.24 -14.84
N LEU A 106 6.57 -18.26 -14.19
CA LEU A 106 8.01 -18.50 -14.13
C LEU A 106 8.45 -19.69 -14.99
N ASP A 107 7.58 -20.20 -15.87
CA ASP A 107 7.93 -21.26 -16.80
C ASP A 107 8.92 -20.73 -17.87
N GLU A 108 10.10 -21.33 -17.93
CA GLU A 108 11.19 -21.01 -18.88
C GLU A 108 11.18 -21.94 -20.10
N SER A 109 10.12 -22.72 -20.35
CA SER A 109 10.11 -23.83 -21.31
C SER A 109 10.07 -23.44 -22.79
N ASP A 110 9.82 -22.19 -23.15
CA ASP A 110 9.64 -21.75 -24.53
C ASP A 110 10.96 -21.41 -25.24
N GLU A 111 11.68 -22.44 -25.67
CA GLU A 111 12.80 -22.26 -26.60
C GLU A 111 12.29 -21.87 -27.99
N GLN A 112 12.71 -20.71 -28.49
CA GLN A 112 12.32 -20.19 -29.78
C GLN A 112 13.47 -20.31 -30.79
N VAL A 113 13.19 -20.92 -31.96
CA VAL A 113 14.16 -21.00 -33.06
C VAL A 113 14.29 -19.61 -33.68
N THR A 114 15.52 -19.14 -33.84
CA THR A 114 15.80 -17.84 -34.50
C THR A 114 15.84 -17.97 -36.00
N SER A 115 15.92 -16.82 -36.74
CA SER A 115 16.14 -16.78 -38.18
C SER A 115 17.55 -17.25 -38.59
N LEU A 116 18.46 -17.43 -37.64
CA LEU A 116 19.82 -17.95 -37.89
C LEU A 116 19.84 -19.47 -37.74
N PRO A 117 20.29 -20.23 -38.71
CA PRO A 117 20.33 -21.68 -38.63
C PRO A 117 21.17 -22.19 -37.47
N GLY A 118 20.59 -23.09 -36.67
CA GLY A 118 21.25 -23.70 -35.50
C GLY A 118 21.34 -22.83 -34.26
N ILE A 119 20.63 -21.68 -34.24
CA ILE A 119 20.55 -20.81 -33.05
C ILE A 119 19.11 -20.77 -32.56
N SER A 120 18.93 -21.09 -31.29
CA SER A 120 17.69 -20.88 -30.54
C SER A 120 17.92 -19.93 -29.37
N VAL A 121 16.85 -19.33 -28.86
CA VAL A 121 16.84 -18.48 -27.68
C VAL A 121 15.79 -19.00 -26.71
N ALA A 122 16.13 -19.01 -25.44
CA ALA A 122 15.21 -19.32 -24.35
C ALA A 122 15.18 -18.15 -23.36
N PRO A 123 14.02 -17.84 -22.75
CA PRO A 123 13.98 -16.88 -21.68
C PRO A 123 14.79 -17.39 -20.48
N SER A 124 15.42 -16.48 -19.75
CA SER A 124 16.03 -16.79 -18.45
C SER A 124 15.52 -15.79 -17.44
N ILE A 125 14.57 -16.23 -16.62
CA ILE A 125 13.93 -15.41 -15.58
C ILE A 125 14.76 -15.54 -14.32
N ARG A 126 15.26 -14.42 -13.80
CA ARG A 126 16.02 -14.36 -12.55
C ARG A 126 15.41 -13.37 -11.59
N PRO A 127 15.16 -13.76 -10.34
CA PRO A 127 14.69 -12.83 -9.32
C PRO A 127 15.77 -11.83 -8.94
N PHE A 128 15.35 -10.63 -8.55
CA PHE A 128 16.25 -9.71 -7.84
C PHE A 128 16.62 -10.32 -6.48
N PRO A 129 17.90 -10.28 -6.09
CA PRO A 129 18.32 -10.88 -4.82
C PRO A 129 17.61 -10.27 -3.60
N LEU A 130 17.39 -8.94 -3.63
CA LEU A 130 16.74 -8.24 -2.52
C LEU A 130 15.88 -7.08 -3.04
N VAL A 131 14.61 -7.10 -2.70
CA VAL A 131 13.63 -6.03 -3.03
C VAL A 131 13.31 -5.23 -1.76
N GLY A 132 13.44 -3.91 -1.85
CA GLY A 132 12.98 -2.98 -0.82
C GLY A 132 11.55 -2.53 -1.11
N ILE A 133 10.67 -2.61 -0.14
CA ILE A 133 9.27 -2.20 -0.25
C ILE A 133 9.03 -1.06 0.72
N ILE A 134 8.72 0.12 0.19
CA ILE A 134 8.42 1.33 0.95
C ILE A 134 6.95 1.64 0.72
N SER A 135 6.11 1.40 1.73
CA SER A 135 4.66 1.48 1.60
C SER A 135 4.06 2.67 2.35
N PRO A 136 2.89 3.19 1.93
CA PRO A 136 2.25 4.36 2.48
C PRO A 136 1.42 4.05 3.72
N TRP A 137 0.75 5.09 4.23
CA TRP A 137 -0.02 5.04 5.47
C TRP A 137 -1.52 4.74 5.27
N ASN A 138 -2.07 4.89 4.06
CA ASN A 138 -3.52 4.88 3.84
C ASN A 138 -4.16 3.49 3.77
N PHE A 139 -3.45 2.48 3.27
CA PHE A 139 -3.81 1.06 3.32
C PHE A 139 -2.56 0.25 3.70
N PRO A 140 -2.13 0.35 4.97
CA PRO A 140 -0.76 -0.01 5.36
C PRO A 140 -0.40 -1.48 5.15
N LEU A 141 -1.27 -2.42 5.50
CA LEU A 141 -1.02 -3.85 5.30
C LEU A 141 -1.11 -4.23 3.81
N LEU A 142 -2.19 -3.81 3.14
CA LEU A 142 -2.43 -4.15 1.75
C LEU A 142 -1.29 -3.67 0.85
N LEU A 143 -0.91 -2.39 0.98
CA LEU A 143 0.11 -1.79 0.11
C LEU A 143 1.54 -2.20 0.47
N ALA A 144 1.77 -2.73 1.67
CA ALA A 144 3.02 -3.40 2.00
C ALA A 144 3.12 -4.79 1.37
N LEU A 145 2.00 -5.51 1.27
CA LEU A 145 1.97 -6.88 0.78
C LEU A 145 1.74 -7.01 -0.73
N ILE A 146 1.18 -6.00 -1.39
CA ILE A 146 0.86 -6.05 -2.83
C ILE A 146 2.11 -6.26 -3.70
N ASP A 147 3.24 -5.69 -3.32
CA ASP A 147 4.54 -5.88 -3.98
C ASP A 147 5.35 -7.02 -3.32
N ALA A 148 5.18 -7.24 -2.01
CA ALA A 148 5.90 -8.24 -1.25
C ALA A 148 5.60 -9.67 -1.72
N ILE A 149 4.31 -9.98 -1.92
CA ILE A 149 3.87 -11.33 -2.27
C ILE A 149 4.38 -11.75 -3.65
N PRO A 150 4.22 -10.98 -4.74
CA PRO A 150 4.76 -11.35 -6.05
C PRO A 150 6.29 -11.41 -6.06
N ALA A 151 6.99 -10.53 -5.33
CA ALA A 151 8.44 -10.60 -5.21
C ALA A 151 8.91 -11.92 -4.56
N LEU A 152 8.25 -12.34 -3.47
CA LEU A 152 8.53 -13.63 -2.83
C LEU A 152 8.20 -14.82 -3.74
N ALA A 153 7.07 -14.77 -4.45
CA ALA A 153 6.67 -15.79 -5.42
C ALA A 153 7.70 -15.92 -6.53
N ALA A 154 8.24 -14.80 -7.03
CA ALA A 154 9.32 -14.77 -8.03
C ALA A 154 10.65 -15.32 -7.52
N GLY A 155 10.86 -15.41 -6.20
CA GLY A 155 12.09 -15.92 -5.60
C GLY A 155 13.01 -14.84 -5.01
N CYS A 156 12.53 -13.61 -4.87
CA CYS A 156 13.25 -12.52 -4.20
C CYS A 156 13.22 -12.68 -2.68
N ALA A 157 14.22 -12.16 -1.99
CA ALA A 157 14.08 -11.76 -0.58
C ALA A 157 13.60 -10.32 -0.51
N ILE A 158 12.96 -9.92 0.59
CA ILE A 158 12.34 -8.60 0.73
C ILE A 158 12.63 -7.94 2.08
N VAL A 159 12.68 -6.60 2.05
CA VAL A 159 12.60 -5.74 3.25
C VAL A 159 11.37 -4.88 3.11
N ILE A 160 10.46 -4.95 4.07
CA ILE A 160 9.27 -4.10 4.15
C ILE A 160 9.52 -2.98 5.13
N LYS A 161 9.49 -1.72 4.65
CA LYS A 161 9.49 -0.50 5.44
C LYS A 161 8.16 0.25 5.22
N PRO A 162 7.18 0.09 6.11
CA PRO A 162 5.94 0.85 6.01
C PRO A 162 6.15 2.32 6.36
N SER A 163 5.12 3.13 6.16
CA SER A 163 5.07 4.48 6.70
C SER A 163 5.19 4.47 8.23
N GLU A 164 5.87 5.45 8.75
CA GLU A 164 5.97 5.76 10.19
C GLU A 164 4.62 6.16 10.81
N ILE A 165 3.65 6.51 9.98
CA ILE A 165 2.31 6.96 10.43
C ILE A 165 1.46 5.78 10.90
N THR A 166 1.54 4.63 10.20
CA THR A 166 0.65 3.47 10.43
C THR A 166 1.42 2.14 10.54
N PRO A 167 2.37 1.99 11.47
CA PRO A 167 3.26 0.83 11.53
C PRO A 167 2.76 -0.30 12.44
N ARG A 168 1.61 -0.16 13.15
CA ARG A 168 1.19 -1.14 14.19
C ARG A 168 0.94 -2.53 13.65
N PHE A 169 0.54 -2.66 12.38
CA PHE A 169 0.35 -3.96 11.74
C PHE A 169 1.62 -4.81 11.65
N LEU A 170 2.80 -4.20 11.80
CA LEU A 170 4.06 -4.95 11.83
C LEU A 170 4.15 -5.93 13.01
N ALA A 171 3.50 -5.62 14.13
CA ALA A 171 3.53 -6.51 15.30
C ALA A 171 2.83 -7.86 15.03
N PRO A 172 1.56 -7.93 14.59
CA PRO A 172 0.97 -9.19 14.17
C PRO A 172 1.66 -9.81 12.95
N LEU A 173 2.19 -9.02 11.99
CA LEU A 173 2.91 -9.55 10.85
C LEU A 173 4.20 -10.25 11.29
N GLN A 174 4.95 -9.71 12.24
CA GLN A 174 6.13 -10.36 12.80
C GLN A 174 5.79 -11.72 13.42
N LYS A 175 4.68 -11.84 14.13
CA LYS A 175 4.22 -13.12 14.68
C LYS A 175 3.98 -14.16 13.58
N THR A 176 3.42 -13.75 12.43
CA THR A 176 3.23 -14.67 11.30
C THR A 176 4.54 -15.14 10.68
N LEU A 177 5.57 -14.28 10.69
CA LEU A 177 6.93 -14.68 10.28
C LEU A 177 7.54 -15.69 11.26
N ASP A 178 7.26 -15.53 12.56
CA ASP A 178 7.72 -16.47 13.59
C ASP A 178 7.03 -17.85 13.47
N ASP A 179 5.76 -17.86 13.05
CA ASP A 179 5.00 -19.09 12.78
C ASP A 179 5.45 -19.82 11.49
N VAL A 180 6.07 -19.10 10.53
CA VAL A 180 6.54 -19.65 9.25
C VAL A 180 8.02 -19.32 9.06
N PRO A 181 8.92 -20.11 9.68
CA PRO A 181 10.37 -19.83 9.67
C PRO A 181 10.99 -19.73 8.28
N GLU A 182 10.41 -20.39 7.27
CA GLU A 182 10.87 -20.34 5.90
C GLU A 182 10.70 -18.93 5.31
N ILE A 183 9.54 -18.25 5.56
CA ILE A 183 9.31 -16.85 5.17
C ILE A 183 10.20 -15.91 5.98
N LYS A 184 10.36 -16.16 7.28
CA LYS A 184 11.22 -15.32 8.15
C LYS A 184 12.66 -15.23 7.66
N LYS A 185 13.17 -16.25 6.98
CA LYS A 185 14.53 -16.23 6.42
C LYS A 185 14.70 -15.19 5.32
N VAL A 186 13.64 -14.91 4.54
CA VAL A 186 13.69 -14.08 3.32
C VAL A 186 12.87 -12.80 3.44
N VAL A 187 12.23 -12.55 4.58
CA VAL A 187 11.47 -11.32 4.86
C VAL A 187 12.05 -10.64 6.09
N ALA A 188 12.23 -9.33 6.02
CA ALA A 188 12.49 -8.47 7.18
C ALA A 188 11.49 -7.31 7.22
N LEU A 189 11.07 -6.98 8.43
CA LEU A 189 10.22 -5.84 8.73
C LEU A 189 11.11 -4.77 9.39
N VAL A 190 11.03 -3.54 8.89
CA VAL A 190 11.88 -2.44 9.36
C VAL A 190 11.01 -1.22 9.61
N GLU A 191 10.97 -0.76 10.86
CA GLU A 191 10.36 0.53 11.20
C GLU A 191 11.32 1.68 10.84
N GLY A 192 10.78 2.86 10.57
CA GLY A 192 11.57 4.05 10.28
C GLY A 192 10.83 5.01 9.36
N ALA A 193 11.33 6.23 9.28
CA ALA A 193 10.80 7.29 8.43
C ALA A 193 11.66 7.47 7.16
N GLY A 194 11.84 8.72 6.74
CA GLY A 194 12.52 9.04 5.47
C GLY A 194 13.99 8.66 5.42
N GLU A 195 14.75 8.78 6.52
CA GLU A 195 16.18 8.46 6.56
C GLU A 195 16.39 6.94 6.42
N THR A 196 15.56 6.13 7.08
CA THR A 196 15.60 4.68 6.96
C THR A 196 15.27 4.25 5.53
N GLY A 197 14.24 4.84 4.90
CA GLY A 197 13.90 4.57 3.50
C GLY A 197 15.02 4.92 2.53
N ALA A 198 15.61 6.10 2.67
CA ALA A 198 16.73 6.54 1.84
C ALA A 198 17.99 5.66 2.02
N THR A 199 18.22 5.16 3.24
CA THR A 199 19.31 4.21 3.51
C THR A 199 19.01 2.84 2.91
N LEU A 200 17.75 2.34 3.00
CA LEU A 200 17.35 1.06 2.44
C LEU A 200 17.61 0.98 0.92
N ILE A 201 17.27 2.03 0.17
CA ILE A 201 17.47 2.11 -1.29
C ILE A 201 18.92 1.83 -1.68
N GLN A 202 19.89 2.23 -0.85
CA GLN A 202 21.33 2.02 -1.09
C GLN A 202 21.76 0.55 -0.96
N HIS A 203 20.92 -0.30 -0.39
CA HIS A 203 21.26 -1.67 -0.02
C HIS A 203 20.32 -2.74 -0.59
N VAL A 204 19.46 -2.38 -1.52
CA VAL A 204 18.56 -3.29 -2.25
C VAL A 204 18.92 -3.34 -3.74
N ASP A 205 18.34 -4.28 -4.47
CA ASP A 205 18.59 -4.46 -5.92
C ASP A 205 17.41 -3.97 -6.77
N PHE A 206 16.26 -3.75 -6.12
CA PHE A 206 15.05 -3.20 -6.69
C PHE A 206 14.28 -2.49 -5.57
N VAL A 207 13.62 -1.37 -5.86
CA VAL A 207 12.74 -0.71 -4.89
C VAL A 207 11.33 -0.59 -5.44
N CYS A 208 10.34 -1.03 -4.65
CA CYS A 208 8.93 -0.71 -4.83
C CYS A 208 8.58 0.43 -3.86
N PHE A 209 7.99 1.48 -4.38
CA PHE A 209 7.52 2.62 -3.60
C PHE A 209 6.08 2.95 -3.97
N THR A 210 5.22 3.01 -2.96
CA THR A 210 3.88 3.55 -3.09
C THR A 210 3.74 4.76 -2.17
N GLY A 211 3.29 5.91 -2.72
CA GLY A 211 3.17 7.14 -1.93
C GLY A 211 2.93 8.41 -2.76
N SER A 212 3.35 9.56 -2.24
CA SER A 212 3.17 10.83 -2.94
C SER A 212 4.10 10.97 -4.14
N VAL A 213 3.68 11.76 -5.13
CA VAL A 213 4.48 12.10 -6.32
C VAL A 213 5.80 12.78 -5.91
N GLU A 214 5.77 13.64 -4.90
CA GLU A 214 6.95 14.35 -4.42
C GLU A 214 8.00 13.37 -3.85
N THR A 215 7.58 12.50 -2.93
CA THR A 215 8.46 11.48 -2.34
C THR A 215 8.92 10.47 -3.40
N GLY A 216 8.03 10.06 -4.32
CA GLY A 216 8.37 9.15 -5.41
C GLY A 216 9.48 9.68 -6.31
N ARG A 217 9.51 10.99 -6.57
CA ARG A 217 10.61 11.64 -7.30
C ARG A 217 11.94 11.48 -6.56
N ILE A 218 11.95 11.71 -5.25
CA ILE A 218 13.16 11.54 -4.40
C ILE A 218 13.61 10.07 -4.41
N VAL A 219 12.68 9.13 -4.33
CA VAL A 219 12.98 7.69 -4.40
C VAL A 219 13.59 7.33 -5.76
N ALA A 220 12.99 7.81 -6.87
CA ALA A 220 13.50 7.57 -8.22
C ALA A 220 14.92 8.10 -8.42
N GLU A 221 15.18 9.33 -7.96
CA GLU A 221 16.52 9.93 -8.04
C GLU A 221 17.54 9.15 -7.21
N ASN A 222 17.15 8.69 -6.00
CA ASN A 222 18.02 7.90 -5.15
C ASN A 222 18.31 6.52 -5.76
N ALA A 223 17.29 5.85 -6.29
CA ALA A 223 17.45 4.58 -7.00
C ALA A 223 18.38 4.72 -8.21
N ALA A 224 18.19 5.76 -9.04
CA ALA A 224 19.04 6.03 -10.20
C ALA A 224 20.52 6.26 -9.82
N ARG A 225 20.80 6.93 -8.71
CA ARG A 225 22.18 7.11 -8.21
C ARG A 225 22.86 5.80 -7.83
N HIS A 226 22.09 4.78 -7.48
CA HIS A 226 22.60 3.46 -7.11
C HIS A 226 22.45 2.41 -8.21
N PHE A 227 22.01 2.81 -9.41
CA PHE A 227 21.78 1.95 -10.58
C PHE A 227 20.83 0.80 -10.34
N ILE A 228 19.82 1.01 -9.49
CA ILE A 228 18.75 0.04 -9.26
C ILE A 228 17.44 0.52 -9.89
N PRO A 229 16.61 -0.39 -10.44
CA PRO A 229 15.29 -0.04 -10.93
C PRO A 229 14.33 0.29 -9.78
N ALA A 230 13.32 1.13 -10.06
CA ALA A 230 12.27 1.50 -9.14
C ALA A 230 10.89 1.29 -9.79
N SER A 231 9.98 0.64 -9.06
CA SER A 231 8.55 0.63 -9.35
C SER A 231 7.90 1.70 -8.49
N LEU A 232 7.17 2.63 -9.11
CA LEU A 232 6.59 3.78 -8.43
C LEU A 232 5.07 3.79 -8.64
N GLU A 233 4.32 3.57 -7.57
CA GLU A 233 2.88 3.72 -7.51
C GLU A 233 2.55 5.02 -6.77
N LEU A 234 1.95 5.98 -7.46
CA LEU A 234 1.83 7.36 -6.99
C LEU A 234 0.36 7.79 -6.95
N GLY A 235 0.10 8.98 -6.43
CA GLY A 235 -1.22 9.56 -6.41
C GLY A 235 -1.67 10.03 -7.79
N GLY A 236 -2.97 10.22 -7.94
CA GLY A 236 -3.63 10.68 -9.15
C GLY A 236 -4.66 11.79 -8.86
N LYS A 237 -5.49 12.03 -9.85
CA LYS A 237 -6.70 12.85 -9.79
C LYS A 237 -7.77 12.16 -10.64
N ASP A 238 -8.34 11.09 -10.11
CA ASP A 238 -9.08 10.08 -10.84
C ASP A 238 -10.45 10.59 -11.32
N PRO A 239 -10.78 10.42 -12.61
CA PRO A 239 -12.03 10.91 -13.16
C PRO A 239 -13.14 9.86 -13.15
N ALA A 240 -14.38 10.33 -12.99
CA ALA A 240 -15.58 9.62 -13.42
C ALA A 240 -16.26 10.41 -14.55
N ILE A 241 -16.86 9.69 -15.51
CA ILE A 241 -17.56 10.30 -16.66
C ILE A 241 -19.01 9.79 -16.65
N VAL A 242 -19.96 10.73 -16.55
CA VAL A 242 -21.40 10.47 -16.54
C VAL A 242 -21.98 10.93 -17.87
N LEU A 243 -22.27 10.00 -18.76
CA LEU A 243 -22.84 10.27 -20.10
C LEU A 243 -24.33 10.60 -20.03
N ALA A 244 -24.89 11.10 -21.14
CA ALA A 244 -26.29 11.55 -21.20
C ALA A 244 -27.34 10.45 -20.91
N ASP A 245 -26.99 9.20 -21.17
CA ASP A 245 -27.81 8.00 -20.96
C ASP A 245 -27.47 7.25 -19.66
N ALA A 246 -26.64 7.83 -18.77
CA ALA A 246 -26.24 7.21 -17.54
C ALA A 246 -27.40 7.01 -16.58
N ASP A 247 -27.48 5.82 -15.96
CA ASP A 247 -28.39 5.51 -14.86
C ASP A 247 -27.88 6.18 -13.57
N LEU A 248 -28.51 7.29 -13.17
CA LEU A 248 -28.10 8.04 -11.98
C LEU A 248 -28.37 7.28 -10.66
N GLU A 249 -29.31 6.34 -10.61
CA GLU A 249 -29.58 5.52 -9.42
C GLU A 249 -28.38 4.58 -9.12
N ARG A 250 -27.65 4.19 -10.14
CA ARG A 250 -26.40 3.41 -10.02
C ARG A 250 -25.15 4.30 -9.95
N ALA A 251 -25.09 5.37 -10.75
CA ALA A 251 -23.90 6.21 -10.87
C ALA A 251 -23.62 7.00 -9.58
N ILE A 252 -24.65 7.58 -8.95
CA ILE A 252 -24.48 8.41 -7.75
C ILE A 252 -23.91 7.61 -6.57
N PRO A 253 -24.50 6.46 -6.16
CA PRO A 253 -23.94 5.67 -5.07
C PRO A 253 -22.51 5.16 -5.36
N GLY A 254 -22.24 4.74 -6.60
CA GLY A 254 -20.92 4.26 -7.00
C GLY A 254 -19.85 5.34 -6.94
N ILE A 255 -20.15 6.54 -7.48
CA ILE A 255 -19.22 7.68 -7.47
C ILE A 255 -19.04 8.20 -6.04
N LEU A 256 -20.10 8.29 -5.25
CA LEU A 256 -20.01 8.72 -3.86
C LEU A 256 -19.13 7.76 -3.05
N TRP A 257 -19.34 6.45 -3.19
CA TRP A 257 -18.49 5.45 -2.53
C TRP A 257 -17.02 5.58 -2.98
N GLY A 258 -16.78 5.69 -4.29
CA GLY A 258 -15.44 5.85 -4.84
C GLY A 258 -14.72 7.14 -4.41
N SER A 259 -15.50 8.19 -4.06
CA SER A 259 -14.95 9.47 -3.56
C SER A 259 -14.72 9.46 -2.05
N THR A 260 -15.47 8.65 -1.28
CA THR A 260 -15.52 8.77 0.19
C THR A 260 -15.02 7.52 0.92
N ALA A 261 -14.76 6.42 0.21
CA ALA A 261 -14.12 5.24 0.80
C ALA A 261 -12.79 5.63 1.45
N ASN A 262 -12.53 5.13 2.66
CA ASN A 262 -11.40 5.57 3.49
C ASN A 262 -11.36 7.10 3.72
N SER A 263 -12.52 7.76 3.76
CA SER A 263 -12.64 9.23 3.84
C SER A 263 -11.92 9.96 2.70
N GLY A 264 -11.88 9.37 1.50
CA GLY A 264 -11.18 9.90 0.33
C GLY A 264 -9.66 9.73 0.35
N GLN A 265 -9.11 9.05 1.34
CA GLN A 265 -7.66 8.87 1.50
C GLN A 265 -7.15 7.66 0.69
N SER A 266 -7.45 7.63 -0.60
CA SER A 266 -7.05 6.57 -1.53
C SER A 266 -6.41 7.16 -2.77
N CYS A 267 -5.35 6.51 -3.28
CA CYS A 267 -4.67 6.90 -4.51
C CYS A 267 -5.58 6.84 -5.75
N LEU A 268 -6.68 6.09 -5.67
CA LEU A 268 -7.69 5.90 -6.73
C LEU A 268 -9.07 6.43 -6.31
N SER A 269 -9.15 7.39 -5.38
CA SER A 269 -10.39 8.10 -5.08
C SER A 269 -10.89 8.89 -6.28
N ILE A 270 -12.20 8.84 -6.53
CA ILE A 270 -12.82 9.66 -7.57
C ILE A 270 -12.84 11.09 -7.10
N GLU A 271 -12.03 11.96 -7.71
CA GLU A 271 -11.85 13.35 -7.33
C GLU A 271 -12.37 14.34 -8.38
N ARG A 272 -12.66 13.86 -9.60
CA ARG A 272 -13.24 14.64 -10.68
C ARG A 272 -14.41 13.90 -11.29
N VAL A 273 -15.54 14.58 -11.45
CA VAL A 273 -16.69 14.01 -12.13
C VAL A 273 -17.10 14.91 -13.29
N TYR A 274 -17.00 14.36 -14.50
CA TYR A 274 -17.45 15.02 -15.73
C TYR A 274 -18.87 14.56 -16.04
N VAL A 275 -19.83 15.45 -15.94
CA VAL A 275 -21.25 15.13 -16.09
C VAL A 275 -21.76 15.77 -17.36
N HIS A 276 -22.48 15.01 -18.21
CA HIS A 276 -23.16 15.57 -19.38
C HIS A 276 -24.13 16.67 -18.96
N GLU A 277 -24.18 17.77 -19.73
CA GLU A 277 -24.94 18.99 -19.40
C GLU A 277 -26.43 18.72 -19.07
N SER A 278 -27.06 17.78 -19.75
CA SER A 278 -28.45 17.40 -19.50
C SER A 278 -28.73 16.75 -18.15
N LEU A 279 -27.68 16.25 -17.47
CA LEU A 279 -27.79 15.55 -16.19
C LEU A 279 -27.19 16.33 -15.01
N ILE A 280 -26.47 17.43 -15.25
CA ILE A 280 -25.64 18.09 -14.25
C ILE A 280 -26.42 18.48 -12.99
N GLU A 281 -27.61 19.06 -13.12
CA GLU A 281 -28.40 19.52 -11.97
C GLU A 281 -28.99 18.32 -11.18
N LYS A 282 -29.46 17.28 -11.88
CA LYS A 282 -29.97 16.08 -11.24
C LYS A 282 -28.85 15.32 -10.51
N PHE A 283 -27.69 15.20 -11.15
CA PHE A 283 -26.54 14.55 -10.56
C PHE A 283 -26.06 15.32 -9.33
N ALA A 284 -25.86 16.63 -9.44
CA ALA A 284 -25.38 17.48 -8.33
C ALA A 284 -26.34 17.45 -7.13
N ALA A 285 -27.65 17.54 -7.36
CA ALA A 285 -28.65 17.41 -6.29
C ALA A 285 -28.64 16.02 -5.64
N GLY A 286 -28.55 14.97 -6.45
CA GLY A 286 -28.57 13.58 -5.97
C GLY A 286 -27.32 13.22 -5.17
N ILE A 287 -26.13 13.60 -5.64
CA ILE A 287 -24.89 13.30 -4.92
C ILE A 287 -24.78 14.10 -3.62
N SER A 288 -25.19 15.39 -3.62
CA SER A 288 -25.24 16.21 -2.40
C SER A 288 -26.19 15.61 -1.36
N ALA A 289 -27.42 15.23 -1.77
CA ALA A 289 -28.40 14.61 -0.88
C ALA A 289 -27.93 13.25 -0.33
N SER A 290 -27.10 12.53 -1.07
CA SER A 290 -26.51 11.26 -0.64
C SER A 290 -25.31 11.47 0.28
N ALA A 291 -24.46 12.46 0.00
CA ALA A 291 -23.32 12.83 0.84
C ALA A 291 -23.76 13.30 2.23
N MET A 292 -24.84 14.07 2.33
CA MET A 292 -25.42 14.53 3.62
C MET A 292 -25.90 13.39 4.53
N LYS A 293 -26.02 12.16 4.03
CA LYS A 293 -26.38 10.99 4.83
C LYS A 293 -25.16 10.23 5.35
N LEU A 294 -23.96 10.58 4.93
CA LEU A 294 -22.75 9.97 5.43
C LEU A 294 -22.49 10.44 6.86
N GLY A 295 -22.31 9.51 7.76
CA GLY A 295 -21.98 9.79 9.16
C GLY A 295 -20.49 9.57 9.43
N VAL A 296 -19.94 10.32 10.40
CA VAL A 296 -18.60 10.10 10.95
C VAL A 296 -18.63 8.95 11.95
N ASN A 297 -17.59 8.15 11.98
CA ASN A 297 -17.45 7.00 12.90
C ASN A 297 -16.93 7.42 14.29
N TYR A 298 -17.47 8.53 14.81
CA TYR A 298 -17.11 9.07 16.13
C TYR A 298 -18.38 9.41 16.93
N PRO A 299 -18.43 9.14 18.26
CA PRO A 299 -17.34 8.54 19.07
C PRO A 299 -17.11 7.04 18.84
N ASP A 300 -18.10 6.33 18.30
CA ASP A 300 -18.02 4.88 18.06
C ASP A 300 -17.73 4.56 16.60
N LEU A 301 -16.96 3.49 16.36
CA LEU A 301 -16.64 2.99 15.01
C LEU A 301 -17.86 2.62 14.16
N SER A 302 -19.00 2.31 14.82
CA SER A 302 -20.26 1.97 14.17
C SER A 302 -21.17 3.17 13.90
N SER A 303 -20.80 4.38 14.33
CA SER A 303 -21.65 5.58 14.19
C SER A 303 -21.75 6.10 12.76
N GLY A 304 -20.79 5.76 11.90
CA GLY A 304 -20.77 6.20 10.51
C GLY A 304 -19.72 5.49 9.68
N SER A 305 -19.63 5.88 8.41
CA SER A 305 -18.68 5.32 7.43
C SER A 305 -17.41 6.15 7.25
N LEU A 306 -17.42 7.42 7.65
CA LEU A 306 -16.26 8.29 7.50
C LEU A 306 -15.36 8.21 8.73
N GLY A 307 -14.12 7.78 8.52
CA GLY A 307 -13.07 7.75 9.53
C GLY A 307 -12.35 9.10 9.68
N PRO A 308 -11.37 9.18 10.59
CA PRO A 308 -10.55 10.39 10.75
C PRO A 308 -9.57 10.57 9.59
N ILE A 309 -9.03 11.77 9.46
CA ILE A 309 -7.83 12.00 8.66
C ILE A 309 -6.63 11.35 9.38
N ILE A 310 -6.01 10.38 8.72
CA ILE A 310 -4.99 9.51 9.30
C ILE A 310 -3.69 10.31 9.52
N ALA A 311 -3.20 10.96 8.46
CA ALA A 311 -2.00 11.78 8.49
C ALA A 311 -2.38 13.25 8.76
N GLU A 312 -1.91 13.81 9.87
CA GLU A 312 -2.34 15.13 10.36
C GLU A 312 -1.98 16.27 9.40
N ASP A 313 -0.85 16.16 8.70
CA ASP A 313 -0.40 17.13 7.70
C ASP A 313 -1.36 17.25 6.50
N GLN A 314 -2.14 16.22 6.22
CA GLN A 314 -3.13 16.23 5.14
C GLN A 314 -4.27 17.24 5.40
N ILE A 315 -4.56 17.60 6.65
CA ILE A 315 -5.57 18.58 6.98
C ILE A 315 -5.25 19.94 6.35
N ALA A 316 -4.03 20.43 6.54
CA ALA A 316 -3.59 21.71 5.96
C ALA A 316 -3.57 21.69 4.42
N ILE A 317 -3.25 20.53 3.82
CA ILE A 317 -3.27 20.35 2.36
C ILE A 317 -4.71 20.44 1.84
N ILE A 318 -5.66 19.75 2.49
CA ILE A 318 -7.08 19.77 2.13
C ILE A 318 -7.64 21.20 2.23
N GLU A 319 -7.39 21.90 3.36
CA GLU A 319 -7.82 23.28 3.56
C GLU A 319 -7.26 24.22 2.48
N SER A 320 -5.98 24.06 2.13
CA SER A 320 -5.34 24.85 1.07
C SER A 320 -5.99 24.60 -0.29
N HIS A 321 -6.31 23.35 -0.63
CA HIS A 321 -6.98 23.01 -1.88
C HIS A 321 -8.43 23.56 -1.94
N LEU A 322 -9.15 23.51 -0.84
CA LEU A 322 -10.50 24.10 -0.75
C LEU A 322 -10.44 25.63 -0.93
N ALA A 323 -9.51 26.29 -0.24
CA ALA A 323 -9.33 27.75 -0.39
C ALA A 323 -8.98 28.14 -1.83
N ASP A 324 -8.07 27.41 -2.49
CA ASP A 324 -7.72 27.63 -3.90
C ASP A 324 -8.93 27.43 -4.83
N ALA A 325 -9.73 26.39 -4.59
CA ALA A 325 -10.94 26.14 -5.38
C ALA A 325 -11.94 27.30 -5.27
N TYR A 326 -12.21 27.79 -4.05
CA TYR A 326 -13.11 28.95 -3.84
C TYR A 326 -12.58 30.22 -4.51
N GLN A 327 -11.27 30.48 -4.39
CA GLN A 327 -10.64 31.63 -5.06
C GLN A 327 -10.78 31.57 -6.59
N LYS A 328 -10.83 30.35 -7.15
CA LYS A 328 -11.04 30.10 -8.59
C LYS A 328 -12.51 30.08 -9.01
N GLY A 329 -13.43 30.35 -8.10
CA GLY A 329 -14.87 30.45 -8.38
C GLY A 329 -15.65 29.16 -8.23
N ALA A 330 -15.10 28.14 -7.57
CA ALA A 330 -15.86 26.95 -7.22
C ALA A 330 -16.97 27.28 -6.22
N THR A 331 -18.10 26.57 -6.33
CA THR A 331 -19.26 26.72 -5.46
C THR A 331 -19.49 25.41 -4.69
N ALA A 332 -19.58 25.52 -3.36
CA ALA A 332 -20.03 24.40 -2.54
C ALA A 332 -21.48 24.04 -2.82
N ARG A 333 -21.81 22.78 -2.95
CA ARG A 333 -23.18 22.28 -3.19
C ARG A 333 -23.76 21.57 -1.96
N SER A 334 -23.00 21.47 -0.87
CA SER A 334 -23.44 20.99 0.45
C SER A 334 -23.20 22.09 1.48
N GLU A 335 -23.95 22.08 2.59
CA GLU A 335 -23.68 22.95 3.71
C GLU A 335 -22.34 22.57 4.35
N GLU A 336 -21.52 23.56 4.70
CA GLU A 336 -20.29 23.34 5.43
C GLU A 336 -20.62 22.85 6.84
N HIS A 337 -20.43 21.57 7.10
CA HIS A 337 -20.37 21.09 8.48
C HIS A 337 -18.92 21.19 8.93
N HIS A 338 -18.60 22.21 9.70
CA HIS A 338 -17.36 22.27 10.48
C HIS A 338 -17.43 21.16 11.54
N VAL A 339 -16.59 20.16 11.44
CA VAL A 339 -16.39 19.10 12.43
C VAL A 339 -15.26 19.50 13.37
#